data_174f17873cfedde031b82d34439c0d9e
#
_entry.id   174f17873cfedde031b82d34439c0d9e
#
_cell.length_a   1.000
_cell.length_b   1.000
_cell.length_c   1.000
_cell.angle_alpha   90.00
_cell.angle_beta   90.00
_cell.angle_gamma   90.00
#
_symmetry.space_group_name_H-M   'P 1'
#
loop_
_entity.id
_entity.type
_entity.pdbx_description
1 polymer ?
#
loop_
_entity_poly.entity_id
_entity_poly.type
_entity_poly.pdbx_seq_one_letter_code
_entity_poly.pdbx_strand_id
1 'polypeptide(L)'
;MSQCPYQASQVDLSDEGVHWDQDISYGQYLDLDAVLKCQNPRSDKHDEMLFIVIHQVSELWMKLCLHEAHGAANSLMAGNLSTAFKMLTRVARIQEQLIKAWEVLVTMTPADYAIFRDDLGQSSGS
;
A
#
# COMPACT_ATOMS: atom_id res chain seq x y z
N MET A 1 -30.69 11.42 0.37
CA MET A 1 -29.78 10.25 0.34
C MET A 1 -29.69 9.76 -1.09
N SER A 2 -28.61 10.05 -1.75
CA SER A 2 -28.40 9.66 -3.14
C SER A 2 -27.86 8.23 -3.13
N GLN A 3 -28.65 7.29 -3.65
CA GLN A 3 -28.23 5.90 -3.86
C GLN A 3 -27.19 5.88 -4.97
N CYS A 4 -26.06 5.23 -4.68
CA CYS A 4 -25.01 4.97 -5.65
C CYS A 4 -25.58 4.03 -6.76
N PRO A 5 -25.55 4.40 -8.06
CA PRO A 5 -26.16 3.60 -9.12
C PRO A 5 -25.28 2.46 -9.63
N TYR A 6 -24.28 2.03 -8.87
CA TYR A 6 -23.45 0.90 -9.25
C TYR A 6 -24.10 -0.40 -8.79
N GLN A 7 -24.97 -0.95 -9.63
CA GLN A 7 -25.32 -2.36 -9.57
C GLN A 7 -24.19 -3.14 -10.26
N ALA A 8 -23.37 -3.83 -9.46
CA ALA A 8 -22.46 -4.81 -10.00
C ALA A 8 -23.27 -5.85 -10.76
N SER A 9 -23.14 -5.90 -12.08
CA SER A 9 -23.63 -7.01 -12.87
C SER A 9 -22.96 -8.27 -12.33
N GLN A 10 -23.74 -9.20 -11.82
CA GLN A 10 -23.25 -10.52 -11.43
C GLN A 10 -22.75 -11.20 -12.71
N VAL A 11 -21.45 -11.17 -12.90
CA VAL A 11 -20.78 -12.03 -13.87
C VAL A 11 -20.80 -13.42 -13.25
N ASP A 12 -21.56 -14.33 -13.85
CA ASP A 12 -21.57 -15.73 -13.45
C ASP A 12 -20.25 -16.36 -13.90
N LEU A 13 -19.33 -16.51 -12.95
CA LEU A 13 -18.00 -17.15 -13.13
C LEU A 13 -18.05 -18.64 -12.77
N SER A 14 -19.21 -19.24 -12.65
CA SER A 14 -19.37 -20.64 -12.24
C SER A 14 -18.74 -21.64 -13.23
N ASP A 15 -18.44 -21.22 -14.44
CA ASP A 15 -17.94 -22.10 -15.52
C ASP A 15 -16.40 -22.17 -15.58
N GLU A 16 -15.67 -21.36 -14.79
CA GLU A 16 -14.20 -21.34 -14.81
C GLU A 16 -13.51 -22.13 -13.68
N GLY A 17 -14.26 -22.88 -12.87
CA GLY A 17 -13.69 -23.72 -11.79
C GLY A 17 -13.03 -22.94 -10.65
N VAL A 18 -13.33 -21.64 -10.54
CA VAL A 18 -12.85 -20.81 -9.43
C VAL A 18 -13.82 -20.97 -8.26
N HIS A 19 -13.47 -21.83 -7.31
CA HIS A 19 -14.18 -21.92 -6.03
C HIS A 19 -13.86 -20.66 -5.22
N TRP A 20 -14.80 -19.70 -5.25
CA TRP A 20 -14.80 -18.62 -4.26
C TRP A 20 -15.29 -19.23 -2.94
N ASP A 21 -14.44 -19.18 -1.92
CA ASP A 21 -14.88 -19.47 -0.56
C ASP A 21 -15.89 -18.34 -0.21
N GLN A 22 -17.18 -18.71 -0.16
CA GLN A 22 -18.30 -17.79 -0.41
C GLN A 22 -18.57 -16.77 0.69
N ASP A 23 -17.72 -16.68 1.72
CA ASP A 23 -18.07 -15.94 2.93
C ASP A 23 -17.11 -14.80 3.31
N ILE A 24 -16.05 -14.50 2.53
CA ILE A 24 -15.14 -13.41 2.84
C ILE A 24 -15.45 -12.16 2.01
N SER A 25 -15.84 -11.06 2.66
CA SER A 25 -16.02 -9.77 2.02
C SER A 25 -14.66 -9.14 1.63
N TYR A 26 -14.68 -8.20 0.68
CA TYR A 26 -13.49 -7.43 0.26
C TYR A 26 -12.76 -6.80 1.47
N GLY A 27 -13.51 -6.20 2.40
CA GLY A 27 -12.96 -5.58 3.60
C GLY A 27 -12.30 -6.58 4.54
N GLN A 28 -12.90 -7.77 4.69
CA GLN A 28 -12.33 -8.85 5.50
C GLN A 28 -11.06 -9.43 4.86
N TYR A 29 -11.08 -9.65 3.55
CA TYR A 29 -9.91 -10.18 2.84
C TYR A 29 -8.69 -9.27 2.95
N LEU A 30 -8.88 -7.95 2.87
CA LEU A 30 -7.82 -6.96 2.96
C LEU A 30 -7.55 -6.47 4.38
N ASP A 31 -8.31 -6.94 5.37
CA ASP A 31 -8.25 -6.45 6.77
C ASP A 31 -8.34 -4.91 6.83
N LEU A 32 -9.29 -4.35 6.04
CA LEU A 32 -9.39 -2.90 5.88
C LEU A 32 -9.67 -2.15 7.17
N ASP A 33 -10.40 -2.76 8.10
CA ASP A 33 -10.67 -2.13 9.40
C ASP A 33 -9.38 -1.90 10.20
N ALA A 34 -8.45 -2.86 10.17
CA ALA A 34 -7.16 -2.69 10.81
C ALA A 34 -6.29 -1.67 10.07
N VAL A 35 -6.20 -1.76 8.73
CA VAL A 35 -5.38 -0.87 7.90
C VAL A 35 -5.84 0.58 7.99
N LEU A 36 -7.15 0.84 7.90
CA LEU A 36 -7.71 2.20 7.89
C LEU A 36 -7.86 2.82 9.27
N LYS A 37 -7.68 2.06 10.36
CA LYS A 37 -7.75 2.52 11.74
C LYS A 37 -6.40 2.54 12.46
N CYS A 38 -5.30 2.22 11.78
CA CYS A 38 -3.97 2.15 12.39
C CYS A 38 -3.19 3.48 12.35
N GLN A 39 -3.81 4.58 11.95
CA GLN A 39 -3.21 5.92 11.99
C GLN A 39 -3.51 6.57 13.34
N ASN A 40 -2.45 6.85 14.12
CA ASN A 40 -2.58 7.39 15.47
C ASN A 40 -1.79 8.70 15.60
N PRO A 41 -2.34 9.85 15.16
CA PRO A 41 -1.68 11.14 15.29
C PRO A 41 -1.35 11.48 16.74
N ARG A 42 -0.21 12.11 16.96
CA ARG A 42 0.27 12.60 18.27
C ARG A 42 -0.12 14.03 18.54
N SER A 43 -0.47 14.78 17.49
CA SER A 43 -0.88 16.17 17.54
C SER A 43 -2.30 16.37 16.98
N ASP A 44 -2.82 17.59 17.08
CA ASP A 44 -4.05 18.02 16.46
C ASP A 44 -3.83 18.63 15.05
N LYS A 45 -2.62 18.53 14.51
CA LYS A 45 -2.24 19.16 13.25
C LYS A 45 -2.70 18.32 12.06
N HIS A 46 -3.34 18.97 11.10
CA HIS A 46 -3.93 18.33 9.92
C HIS A 46 -2.89 17.50 9.12
N ASP A 47 -1.71 18.05 8.91
CA ASP A 47 -0.69 17.48 8.03
C ASP A 47 0.04 16.28 8.63
N GLU A 48 -0.11 16.05 9.95
CA GLU A 48 0.43 14.83 10.56
C GLU A 48 -0.19 13.56 9.96
N MET A 49 -1.47 13.59 9.59
CA MET A 49 -2.12 12.46 8.92
C MET A 49 -1.48 12.16 7.56
N LEU A 50 -1.14 13.20 6.77
CA LEU A 50 -0.42 13.04 5.51
C LEU A 50 0.94 12.37 5.76
N PHE A 51 1.69 12.82 6.76
CA PHE A 51 2.97 12.25 7.13
C PHE A 51 2.85 10.76 7.47
N ILE A 52 1.89 10.39 8.34
CA ILE A 52 1.67 8.99 8.75
C ILE A 52 1.32 8.13 7.53
N VAL A 53 0.31 8.53 6.75
CA VAL A 53 -0.21 7.71 5.65
C VAL A 53 0.84 7.50 4.56
N ILE A 54 1.59 8.53 4.19
CA ILE A 54 2.65 8.41 3.16
C ILE A 54 3.73 7.43 3.62
N HIS A 55 4.14 7.45 4.90
CA HIS A 55 5.11 6.50 5.41
C HIS A 55 4.53 5.08 5.46
N GLN A 56 3.30 4.89 5.92
CA GLN A 56 2.65 3.57 5.92
C GLN A 56 2.52 2.98 4.51
N VAL A 57 2.11 3.79 3.53
CA VAL A 57 2.02 3.35 2.12
C VAL A 57 3.39 2.97 1.58
N SER A 58 4.42 3.76 1.90
CA SER A 58 5.80 3.46 1.49
C SER A 58 6.30 2.14 2.09
N GLU A 59 6.02 1.88 3.37
CA GLU A 59 6.36 0.61 4.03
C GLU A 59 5.65 -0.59 3.38
N LEU A 60 4.38 -0.43 2.99
CA LEU A 60 3.64 -1.47 2.27
C LEU A 60 4.22 -1.73 0.87
N TRP A 61 4.61 -0.68 0.14
CA TRP A 61 5.31 -0.83 -1.13
C TRP A 61 6.66 -1.53 -0.96
N MET A 62 7.43 -1.17 0.07
CA MET A 62 8.71 -1.82 0.36
C MET A 62 8.54 -3.30 0.72
N LYS A 63 7.51 -3.63 1.51
CA LYS A 63 7.16 -5.02 1.83
C LYS A 63 6.87 -5.83 0.57
N LEU A 64 6.07 -5.28 -0.36
CA LEU A 64 5.78 -5.94 -1.64
C LEU A 64 7.03 -6.05 -2.51
N CYS A 65 7.87 -5.02 -2.54
CA CYS A 65 9.14 -5.04 -3.27
C CYS A 65 10.05 -6.18 -2.81
N LEU A 66 10.20 -6.37 -1.49
CA LEU A 66 10.97 -7.47 -0.92
C LEU A 66 10.37 -8.83 -1.24
N HIS A 67 9.05 -8.96 -1.20
CA HIS A 67 8.34 -10.19 -1.57
C HIS A 67 8.62 -10.59 -3.02
N GLU A 68 8.48 -9.67 -3.96
CA GLU A 68 8.74 -9.92 -5.38
C GLU A 68 10.24 -10.17 -5.67
N ALA A 69 11.14 -9.46 -4.99
CA ALA A 69 12.59 -9.68 -5.14
C ALA A 69 13.01 -11.07 -4.66
N HIS A 70 12.50 -11.52 -3.52
CA HIS A 70 12.76 -12.88 -3.03
C HIS A 70 12.18 -13.93 -3.98
N GLY A 71 10.96 -13.73 -4.48
CA GLY A 71 10.36 -14.60 -5.50
C GLY A 71 11.19 -14.69 -6.77
N ALA A 72 11.72 -13.55 -7.25
CA ALA A 72 12.59 -13.50 -8.41
C ALA A 72 13.89 -14.28 -8.18
N ALA A 73 14.54 -14.11 -7.03
CA ALA A 73 15.75 -14.84 -6.68
C ALA A 73 15.51 -16.36 -6.66
N ASN A 74 14.42 -16.81 -6.04
CA ASN A 74 14.06 -18.24 -6.02
C ASN A 74 13.78 -18.78 -7.43
N SER A 75 13.11 -18.01 -8.27
CA SER A 75 12.83 -18.40 -9.68
C SER A 75 14.11 -18.49 -10.50
N LEU A 76 15.08 -17.59 -10.29
CA LEU A 76 16.41 -17.65 -10.93
C LEU A 76 17.17 -18.90 -10.52
N MET A 77 17.20 -19.23 -9.23
CA MET A 77 17.85 -20.44 -8.73
C MET A 77 17.22 -21.73 -9.29
N ALA A 78 15.91 -21.70 -9.54
CA ALA A 78 15.18 -22.80 -10.15
C ALA A 78 15.30 -22.85 -11.69
N GLY A 79 16.02 -21.91 -12.32
CA GLY A 79 16.18 -21.84 -13.77
C GLY A 79 14.96 -21.25 -14.51
N ASN A 80 13.98 -20.71 -13.80
CA ASN A 80 12.76 -20.13 -14.40
C ASN A 80 12.93 -18.64 -14.68
N LEU A 81 13.62 -18.31 -15.76
CA LEU A 81 13.95 -16.93 -16.12
C LEU A 81 12.72 -16.08 -16.43
N SER A 82 11.72 -16.64 -17.12
CA SER A 82 10.51 -15.90 -17.49
C SER A 82 9.76 -15.39 -16.26
N THR A 83 9.56 -16.23 -15.26
CA THR A 83 8.91 -15.86 -14.00
C THR A 83 9.74 -14.85 -13.23
N ALA A 84 11.06 -15.01 -13.18
CA ALA A 84 11.96 -14.08 -12.52
C ALA A 84 11.89 -12.66 -13.14
N PHE A 85 11.94 -12.56 -14.47
CA PHE A 85 11.85 -11.28 -15.17
C PHE A 85 10.50 -10.58 -14.94
N LYS A 86 9.40 -11.33 -14.88
CA LYS A 86 8.09 -10.80 -14.55
C LYS A 86 8.08 -10.16 -13.15
N MET A 87 8.67 -10.83 -12.16
CA MET A 87 8.76 -10.32 -10.79
C MET A 87 9.69 -9.10 -10.71
N LEU A 88 10.83 -9.10 -11.39
CA LEU A 88 11.74 -7.95 -11.45
C LEU A 88 11.09 -6.73 -12.11
N THR A 89 10.25 -6.94 -13.12
CA THR A 89 9.45 -5.85 -13.71
C THR A 89 8.49 -5.25 -12.70
N ARG A 90 7.87 -6.06 -11.83
CA ARG A 90 7.03 -5.55 -10.73
C ARG A 90 7.84 -4.75 -9.72
N VAL A 91 9.05 -5.22 -9.36
CA VAL A 91 9.97 -4.47 -8.49
C VAL A 91 10.22 -3.07 -9.05
N ALA A 92 10.54 -2.96 -10.35
CA ALA A 92 10.75 -1.66 -10.99
C ALA A 92 9.50 -0.76 -10.90
N ARG A 93 8.31 -1.31 -11.14
CA ARG A 93 7.04 -0.55 -11.03
C ARG A 93 6.73 -0.11 -9.60
N ILE A 94 7.06 -0.92 -8.60
CA ILE A 94 6.92 -0.56 -7.18
C ILE A 94 7.86 0.61 -6.84
N GLN A 95 9.10 0.56 -7.30
CA GLN A 95 10.06 1.65 -7.09
C GLN A 95 9.58 2.97 -7.71
N GLU A 96 8.93 2.93 -8.87
CA GLU A 96 8.28 4.12 -9.46
C GLU A 96 7.21 4.70 -8.52
N GLN A 97 6.42 3.86 -7.84
CA GLN A 97 5.42 4.33 -6.88
C GLN A 97 6.07 4.96 -5.64
N LEU A 98 7.15 4.38 -5.14
CA LEU A 98 7.91 4.96 -4.03
C LEU A 98 8.46 6.34 -4.37
N ILE A 99 8.98 6.53 -5.59
CA ILE A 99 9.45 7.83 -6.07
C ILE A 99 8.28 8.83 -6.16
N LYS A 100 7.14 8.41 -6.72
CA LYS A 100 5.95 9.26 -6.84
C LYS A 100 5.32 9.65 -5.50
N ALA A 101 5.48 8.83 -4.48
CA ALA A 101 4.99 9.16 -3.13
C ALA A 101 5.62 10.46 -2.60
N TRP A 102 6.85 10.79 -3.01
CA TRP A 102 7.52 12.04 -2.66
C TRP A 102 6.80 13.27 -3.23
N GLU A 103 6.15 13.15 -4.39
CA GLU A 103 5.38 14.25 -4.98
C GLU A 103 4.22 14.70 -4.08
N VAL A 104 3.62 13.76 -3.34
CA VAL A 104 2.60 14.07 -2.35
C VAL A 104 3.24 14.64 -1.08
N LEU A 105 4.33 14.04 -0.60
CA LEU A 105 4.99 14.46 0.64
C LEU A 105 5.54 15.89 0.53
N VAL A 106 6.09 16.29 -0.62
CA VAL A 106 6.64 17.65 -0.82
C VAL A 106 5.57 18.74 -0.82
N THR A 107 4.29 18.40 -0.87
CA THR A 107 3.20 19.38 -0.66
C THR A 107 3.16 19.89 0.78
N MET A 108 3.72 19.15 1.72
CA MET A 108 3.94 19.60 3.09
C MET A 108 5.26 20.39 3.15
N THR A 109 5.16 21.66 3.51
CA THR A 109 6.35 22.52 3.63
C THR A 109 7.18 22.18 4.87
N PRO A 110 8.49 22.55 4.93
CA PRO A 110 9.28 22.42 6.16
C PRO A 110 8.64 23.12 7.37
N ALA A 111 7.94 24.23 7.14
CA ALA A 111 7.22 24.95 8.19
C ALA A 111 6.04 24.13 8.74
N ASP A 112 5.26 23.47 7.85
CA ASP A 112 4.16 22.59 8.24
C ASP A 112 4.66 21.42 9.08
N TYR A 113 5.76 20.81 8.67
CA TYR A 113 6.40 19.72 9.40
C TYR A 113 6.92 20.17 10.76
N ALA A 114 7.54 21.34 10.84
CA ALA A 114 8.12 21.86 12.10
C ALA A 114 7.04 22.04 13.21
N ILE A 115 5.78 22.26 12.83
CA ILE A 115 4.69 22.48 13.78
C ILE A 115 4.42 21.23 14.66
N PHE A 116 4.58 20.02 14.13
CA PHE A 116 4.32 18.77 14.88
C PHE A 116 5.55 17.90 15.07
N ARG A 117 6.70 18.31 14.55
CA ARG A 117 7.95 17.53 14.64
C ARG A 117 8.33 17.16 16.07
N ASP A 118 8.18 18.08 17.00
CA ASP A 118 8.56 17.87 18.40
C ASP A 118 7.66 16.81 19.07
N ASP A 119 6.40 16.68 18.64
CA ASP A 119 5.46 15.66 19.13
C ASP A 119 5.83 14.24 18.68
N LEU A 120 6.63 14.11 17.61
CA LEU A 120 7.09 12.83 17.09
C LEU A 120 8.29 12.25 17.88
N GLY A 121 9.03 13.07 18.61
CA GLY A 121 10.22 12.66 19.36
C GLY A 121 11.23 11.96 18.45
N GLN A 122 11.70 10.78 18.86
CA GLN A 122 12.67 9.99 18.06
C GLN A 122 12.11 9.48 16.73
N SER A 123 10.79 9.48 16.55
CA SER A 123 10.15 9.07 15.29
C SER A 123 10.29 10.11 14.18
N SER A 124 10.80 11.32 14.50
CA SER A 124 10.96 12.41 13.53
C SER A 124 12.06 12.18 12.48
N GLY A 125 12.83 11.10 12.60
CA GLY A 125 13.92 10.78 11.67
C GLY A 125 15.17 11.65 11.84
N SER A 126 15.28 12.37 12.93
CA SER A 126 16.44 13.22 13.25
C SER A 126 17.44 12.50 14.13
#